data_491f1a52fc6d8d30db1acc2d26d56d6f
#
_entry.id   491f1a52fc6d8d30db1acc2d26d56d6f
#
_cell.length_a   1.000
_cell.length_b   1.000
_cell.length_c   1.000
_cell.angle_alpha   90.00
_cell.angle_beta   90.00
_cell.angle_gamma   90.00
#
_symmetry.space_group_name_H-M   'P 1'
#
loop_
_entity.id
_entity.type
_entity.pdbx_description
1 polymer ?
#
loop_
_entity_poly.entity_id
_entity_poly.type
_entity_poly.pdbx_seq_one_letter_code
_entity_poly.pdbx_strand_id
1 'polypeptide(L)'
;MKIDCIIKSGGIAPTDFSGMFARIGAIIDVMSMAEPLLARPNWRMKGYTLEEAQARAVYAVDSGVNRTRLAGLEDEYRGKDVSSIGIWLDGRREGLGASIEIMACGGTFPDTVSVDARGAFLDRKNIVASIVARSAQEFAPVAITAAPDDYEAQQAFDDRPGVGWMLYLPAELTAQQIPEARELIPVVSADGGRRLGTIIVSIEDEPFSIDNEAHLVAAHDIEVRLISMDLLPRFIDI
;
A
#
# COMPACT_ATOMS: atom_id res chain seq x y z
N MET A 1 11.18 0.69 -0.03
CA MET A 1 10.08 -0.23 0.37
C MET A 1 8.83 0.24 -0.32
N LYS A 2 8.27 -0.63 -1.12
CA LYS A 2 7.02 -0.40 -1.84
C LYS A 2 5.91 -1.26 -1.23
N ILE A 3 4.71 -0.69 -1.04
CA ILE A 3 3.53 -1.41 -0.58
C ILE A 3 2.45 -1.16 -1.63
N ASP A 4 2.18 -2.17 -2.44
CA ASP A 4 1.27 -2.11 -3.57
C ASP A 4 -0.04 -2.82 -3.25
N CYS A 5 -1.13 -2.05 -3.24
CA CYS A 5 -2.48 -2.56 -3.09
C CYS A 5 -3.13 -2.70 -4.47
N ILE A 6 -3.57 -3.89 -4.80
CA ILE A 6 -4.35 -4.17 -6.02
C ILE A 6 -5.81 -4.31 -5.60
N ILE A 7 -6.65 -3.50 -6.20
CA ILE A 7 -8.07 -3.37 -5.84
C ILE A 7 -8.87 -3.78 -7.06
N LYS A 8 -9.98 -4.47 -6.84
CA LYS A 8 -10.87 -4.88 -7.93
C LYS A 8 -11.28 -3.67 -8.78
N SER A 9 -11.38 -3.86 -10.09
CA SER A 9 -11.86 -2.85 -11.04
C SER A 9 -13.12 -2.12 -10.54
N GLY A 10 -13.06 -0.77 -10.50
CA GLY A 10 -14.16 0.08 -10.00
C GLY A 10 -14.32 0.06 -8.48
N GLY A 11 -13.35 -0.44 -7.72
CA GLY A 11 -13.35 -0.40 -6.25
C GLY A 11 -13.11 0.99 -5.68
N ILE A 12 -12.52 1.91 -6.49
CA ILE A 12 -12.32 3.31 -6.16
C ILE A 12 -13.10 4.17 -7.16
N ALA A 13 -14.01 5.01 -6.66
CA ALA A 13 -14.71 5.98 -7.52
C ALA A 13 -13.72 7.07 -7.99
N PRO A 14 -13.52 7.29 -9.31
CA PRO A 14 -12.47 8.18 -9.82
C PRO A 14 -12.55 9.63 -9.38
N THR A 15 -13.72 10.10 -8.94
CA THR A 15 -13.96 11.48 -8.49
C THR A 15 -14.21 11.62 -6.99
N ASP A 16 -14.13 10.53 -6.21
CA ASP A 16 -14.25 10.58 -4.74
C ASP A 16 -12.93 10.98 -4.08
N PHE A 17 -12.42 12.17 -4.39
CA PHE A 17 -11.17 12.69 -3.84
C PHE A 17 -11.20 12.84 -2.33
N SER A 18 -12.35 13.19 -1.76
CA SER A 18 -12.53 13.31 -0.31
C SER A 18 -12.33 11.96 0.37
N GLY A 19 -12.96 10.90 -0.16
CA GLY A 19 -12.80 9.53 0.32
C GLY A 19 -11.39 9.01 0.12
N MET A 20 -10.77 9.26 -1.04
CA MET A 20 -9.37 8.88 -1.31
C MET A 20 -8.43 9.48 -0.27
N PHE A 21 -8.49 10.80 -0.03
CA PHE A 21 -7.61 11.45 0.94
C PHE A 21 -7.91 11.06 2.39
N ALA A 22 -9.16 10.77 2.74
CA ALA A 22 -9.49 10.26 4.07
C ALA A 22 -8.82 8.90 4.32
N ARG A 23 -8.92 7.97 3.35
CA ARG A 23 -8.30 6.63 3.41
C ARG A 23 -6.77 6.69 3.44
N ILE A 24 -6.15 7.51 2.54
CA ILE A 24 -4.71 7.76 2.57
C ILE A 24 -4.30 8.35 3.93
N GLY A 25 -5.07 9.30 4.45
CA GLY A 25 -4.81 9.91 5.76
C GLY A 25 -4.75 8.87 6.89
N ALA A 26 -5.58 7.83 6.84
CA ALA A 26 -5.55 6.76 7.83
C ALA A 26 -4.26 5.91 7.74
N ILE A 27 -3.71 5.70 6.54
CA ILE A 27 -2.40 5.04 6.35
C ILE A 27 -1.28 5.95 6.86
N ILE A 28 -1.31 7.24 6.52
CA ILE A 28 -0.34 8.25 6.99
C ILE A 28 -0.31 8.31 8.53
N ASP A 29 -1.46 8.22 9.19
CA ASP A 29 -1.54 8.23 10.65
C ASP A 29 -0.77 7.04 11.25
N VAL A 30 -0.90 5.83 10.68
CA VAL A 30 -0.12 4.66 11.11
C VAL A 30 1.37 4.88 10.91
N MET A 31 1.77 5.40 9.76
CA MET A 31 3.18 5.72 9.47
C MET A 31 3.72 6.78 10.44
N SER A 32 2.92 7.79 10.76
CA SER A 32 3.32 8.91 11.63
C SER A 32 3.51 8.52 13.09
N MET A 33 2.85 7.46 13.56
CA MET A 33 3.12 6.89 14.89
C MET A 33 4.53 6.30 15.00
N ALA A 34 5.07 5.82 13.91
CA ALA A 34 6.42 5.25 13.85
C ALA A 34 7.49 6.31 13.55
N GLU A 35 7.13 7.33 12.77
CA GLU A 35 7.99 8.41 12.29
C GLU A 35 7.20 9.73 12.22
N PRO A 36 7.32 10.62 13.21
CA PRO A 36 6.50 11.84 13.32
C PRO A 36 6.60 12.80 12.14
N LEU A 37 7.70 12.79 11.37
CA LEU A 37 7.82 13.61 10.17
C LEU A 37 6.85 13.19 9.06
N LEU A 38 6.29 11.97 9.12
CA LEU A 38 5.26 11.51 8.20
C LEU A 38 3.86 12.03 8.53
N ALA A 39 3.69 12.88 9.56
CA ALA A 39 2.38 13.41 9.93
C ALA A 39 1.70 14.18 8.78
N ARG A 40 0.37 14.13 8.72
CA ARG A 40 -0.48 14.70 7.64
C ARG A 40 -0.09 16.10 7.17
N PRO A 41 0.27 17.09 8.04
CA PRO A 41 0.62 18.42 7.59
C PRO A 41 1.82 18.51 6.66
N ASN A 42 2.66 17.48 6.61
CA ASN A 42 3.88 17.45 5.81
C ASN A 42 3.68 16.88 4.39
N TRP A 43 2.46 16.49 4.02
CA TRP A 43 2.19 15.92 2.70
C TRP A 43 1.70 16.97 1.70
N ARG A 44 2.23 16.86 0.48
CA ARG A 44 2.01 17.80 -0.62
C ARG A 44 1.54 17.07 -1.87
N MET A 45 0.79 17.74 -2.72
CA MET A 45 0.52 17.28 -4.08
C MET A 45 1.69 17.63 -5.01
N LYS A 46 1.78 16.93 -6.14
CA LYS A 46 2.72 17.27 -7.22
C LYS A 46 2.46 18.69 -7.75
N GLY A 47 3.52 19.37 -8.21
CA GLY A 47 3.51 20.67 -8.88
C GLY A 47 4.51 20.68 -10.02
N TYR A 48 4.46 21.68 -10.89
CA TYR A 48 5.44 21.82 -11.99
C TYR A 48 6.80 22.29 -11.49
N THR A 49 6.85 22.98 -10.35
CA THR A 49 8.06 23.38 -9.67
C THR A 49 8.02 22.93 -8.22
N LEU A 50 9.21 22.87 -7.57
CA LEU A 50 9.28 22.53 -6.15
C LEU A 50 8.53 23.54 -5.28
N GLU A 51 8.63 24.83 -5.57
CA GLU A 51 7.93 25.90 -4.85
C GLU A 51 6.40 25.73 -4.96
N GLU A 52 5.90 25.48 -6.17
CA GLU A 52 4.49 25.22 -6.40
C GLU A 52 4.03 23.95 -5.65
N ALA A 53 4.78 22.87 -5.72
CA ALA A 53 4.47 21.64 -5.03
C ALA A 53 4.43 21.84 -3.50
N GLN A 54 5.40 22.55 -2.92
CA GLN A 54 5.44 22.85 -1.48
C GLN A 54 4.25 23.70 -1.01
N ALA A 55 3.73 24.58 -1.87
CA ALA A 55 2.52 25.37 -1.58
C ALA A 55 1.23 24.54 -1.62
N ARG A 56 1.28 23.29 -2.16
CA ARG A 56 0.10 22.43 -2.38
C ARG A 56 -0.13 21.44 -1.23
N ALA A 57 -0.30 21.93 0.00
CA ALA A 57 -0.62 21.08 1.15
C ALA A 57 -1.92 20.28 0.91
N VAL A 58 -1.86 18.96 1.14
CA VAL A 58 -3.00 18.04 1.01
C VAL A 58 -3.94 18.18 2.19
N TYR A 59 -3.37 18.29 3.38
CA TYR A 59 -4.12 18.42 4.63
C TYR A 59 -3.96 19.83 5.21
N ALA A 60 -5.02 20.32 5.83
CA ALA A 60 -5.00 21.57 6.59
C ALA A 60 -4.30 21.35 7.95
N VAL A 61 -4.05 22.44 8.68
CA VAL A 61 -3.37 22.40 9.99
C VAL A 61 -4.14 21.56 11.02
N ASP A 62 -5.47 21.53 10.91
CA ASP A 62 -6.36 20.68 11.73
C ASP A 62 -6.39 19.20 11.28
N SER A 63 -5.51 18.81 10.35
CA SER A 63 -5.40 17.48 9.74
C SER A 63 -6.61 17.04 8.89
N GLY A 64 -7.56 17.93 8.64
CA GLY A 64 -8.64 17.76 7.65
C GLY A 64 -8.11 17.93 6.22
N VAL A 65 -8.83 17.39 5.24
CA VAL A 65 -8.46 17.55 3.82
C VAL A 65 -8.63 19.01 3.39
N ASN A 66 -7.65 19.55 2.66
CA ASN A 66 -7.66 20.92 2.18
C ASN A 66 -8.74 21.12 1.11
N ARG A 67 -9.79 21.88 1.45
CA ARG A 67 -10.96 22.13 0.58
C ARG A 67 -10.60 22.74 -0.76
N THR A 68 -9.61 23.64 -0.79
CA THR A 68 -9.17 24.26 -2.05
C THR A 68 -8.54 23.22 -2.98
N ARG A 69 -7.84 22.21 -2.42
CA ARG A 69 -7.27 21.13 -3.21
C ARG A 69 -8.34 20.20 -3.75
N LEU A 70 -9.32 19.85 -2.93
CA LEU A 70 -10.48 19.07 -3.38
C LEU A 70 -11.20 19.74 -4.56
N ALA A 71 -11.56 21.01 -4.43
CA ALA A 71 -12.24 21.76 -5.49
C ALA A 71 -11.40 21.80 -6.79
N GLY A 72 -10.07 21.96 -6.68
CA GLY A 72 -9.19 21.94 -7.84
C GLY A 72 -9.17 20.58 -8.57
N LEU A 73 -9.15 19.47 -7.82
CA LEU A 73 -9.23 18.13 -8.39
C LEU A 73 -10.59 17.84 -9.00
N GLU A 74 -11.67 18.21 -8.33
CA GLU A 74 -13.04 18.07 -8.84
C GLU A 74 -13.22 18.80 -10.18
N ASP A 75 -12.59 19.96 -10.34
CA ASP A 75 -12.60 20.70 -11.61
C ASP A 75 -11.71 20.03 -12.67
N GLU A 76 -10.49 19.63 -12.31
CA GLU A 76 -9.53 18.99 -13.21
C GLU A 76 -10.05 17.66 -13.77
N TYR A 77 -10.73 16.85 -12.93
CA TYR A 77 -11.23 15.53 -13.28
C TYR A 77 -12.72 15.50 -13.63
N ARG A 78 -13.36 16.66 -13.81
CA ARG A 78 -14.77 16.75 -14.16
C ARG A 78 -15.09 15.99 -15.45
N GLY A 79 -15.96 14.99 -15.34
CA GLY A 79 -16.39 14.16 -16.47
C GLY A 79 -15.33 13.16 -16.96
N LYS A 80 -14.27 12.92 -16.19
CA LYS A 80 -13.30 11.85 -16.48
C LYS A 80 -13.68 10.58 -15.73
N ASP A 81 -13.49 9.46 -16.40
CA ASP A 81 -13.77 8.12 -15.88
C ASP A 81 -12.56 7.49 -15.16
N VAL A 82 -11.39 8.16 -15.22
CA VAL A 82 -10.14 7.72 -14.58
C VAL A 82 -9.49 8.88 -13.85
N SER A 83 -8.80 8.57 -12.74
CA SER A 83 -7.98 9.57 -12.05
C SER A 83 -6.69 8.96 -11.52
N SER A 84 -5.63 9.76 -11.50
CA SER A 84 -4.33 9.44 -10.86
C SER A 84 -3.94 10.58 -9.95
N ILE A 85 -3.76 10.30 -8.67
CA ILE A 85 -3.40 11.27 -7.64
C ILE A 85 -2.13 10.82 -6.96
N GLY A 86 -1.10 11.66 -7.01
CA GLY A 86 0.13 11.43 -6.27
C GLY A 86 0.36 12.52 -5.22
N ILE A 87 0.70 12.08 -4.01
CA ILE A 87 1.16 12.94 -2.92
C ILE A 87 2.54 12.51 -2.45
N TRP A 88 3.30 13.44 -1.90
CA TRP A 88 4.66 13.19 -1.45
C TRP A 88 4.95 13.90 -0.12
N LEU A 89 5.91 13.37 0.63
CA LEU A 89 6.36 13.92 1.89
C LEU A 89 7.30 15.12 1.65
N ASP A 90 6.91 16.31 2.09
CA ASP A 90 7.78 17.49 2.17
C ASP A 90 8.54 17.51 3.50
N GLY A 91 9.28 16.44 3.77
CA GLY A 91 10.10 16.27 4.97
C GLY A 91 11.58 16.24 4.59
N ARG A 92 12.37 17.14 5.19
CA ARG A 92 13.81 17.24 4.91
C ARG A 92 14.62 16.54 5.98
N ARG A 93 14.73 15.21 5.87
CA ARG A 93 15.70 14.42 6.64
C ARG A 93 16.37 13.42 5.71
N GLU A 94 17.69 13.35 5.74
CA GLU A 94 18.45 12.38 4.97
C GLU A 94 17.96 10.96 5.26
N GLY A 95 17.80 10.15 4.21
CA GLY A 95 17.31 8.78 4.31
C GLY A 95 15.79 8.63 4.57
N LEU A 96 15.03 9.71 4.79
CA LEU A 96 13.58 9.69 4.91
C LEU A 96 12.92 10.22 3.65
N GLY A 97 11.92 9.49 3.15
CA GLY A 97 11.09 9.91 2.03
C GLY A 97 9.83 9.06 1.96
N ALA A 98 8.76 9.62 1.43
CA ALA A 98 7.56 8.85 1.15
C ALA A 98 6.72 9.50 0.05
N SER A 99 6.06 8.66 -0.74
CA SER A 99 5.00 9.08 -1.67
C SER A 99 3.85 8.07 -1.63
N ILE A 100 2.67 8.53 -1.93
CA ILE A 100 1.49 7.68 -2.07
C ILE A 100 0.81 8.06 -3.38
N GLU A 101 0.51 7.05 -4.20
CA GLU A 101 -0.23 7.22 -5.44
C GLU A 101 -1.50 6.38 -5.42
N ILE A 102 -2.61 6.96 -5.87
CA ILE A 102 -3.86 6.25 -6.16
C ILE A 102 -4.15 6.37 -7.64
N MET A 103 -4.43 5.24 -8.27
CA MET A 103 -4.96 5.19 -9.62
C MET A 103 -6.34 4.52 -9.59
N ALA A 104 -7.38 5.28 -9.99
CA ALA A 104 -8.74 4.80 -10.15
C ALA A 104 -9.05 4.68 -11.64
N CYS A 105 -9.28 3.45 -12.11
CA CYS A 105 -9.32 3.09 -13.54
C CYS A 105 -10.75 2.98 -14.11
N GLY A 106 -11.76 3.44 -13.36
CA GLY A 106 -13.15 3.52 -13.85
C GLY A 106 -13.78 2.19 -14.25
N GLY A 107 -13.29 1.08 -13.70
CA GLY A 107 -13.81 -0.25 -13.99
C GLY A 107 -13.19 -0.95 -15.21
N THR A 108 -12.22 -0.33 -15.89
CA THR A 108 -11.54 -0.93 -17.06
C THR A 108 -10.36 -1.82 -16.67
N PHE A 109 -9.61 -1.41 -15.66
CA PHE A 109 -8.47 -2.12 -15.10
C PHE A 109 -8.58 -2.12 -13.57
N PRO A 110 -7.83 -2.97 -12.86
CA PRO A 110 -7.71 -2.89 -11.42
C PRO A 110 -7.32 -1.48 -10.95
N ASP A 111 -7.94 -1.02 -9.87
CA ASP A 111 -7.50 0.20 -9.22
C ASP A 111 -6.28 -0.11 -8.34
N THR A 112 -5.40 0.86 -8.15
CA THR A 112 -4.18 0.65 -7.35
C THR A 112 -3.95 1.76 -6.34
N VAL A 113 -3.34 1.38 -5.21
CA VAL A 113 -2.77 2.30 -4.23
C VAL A 113 -1.35 1.84 -3.95
N SER A 114 -0.38 2.70 -4.24
CA SER A 114 1.04 2.43 -4.00
C SER A 114 1.58 3.37 -2.93
N VAL A 115 2.21 2.82 -1.91
CA VAL A 115 3.00 3.56 -0.91
C VAL A 115 4.46 3.25 -1.15
N ASP A 116 5.23 4.24 -1.59
CA ASP A 116 6.69 4.15 -1.69
C ASP A 116 7.30 4.94 -0.53
N ALA A 117 8.07 4.27 0.32
CA ALA A 117 8.65 4.91 1.50
C ALA A 117 10.06 4.41 1.80
N ARG A 118 10.87 5.33 2.38
CA ARG A 118 12.24 5.09 2.84
C ARG A 118 12.41 5.59 4.25
N GLY A 119 13.15 4.85 5.07
CA GLY A 119 13.50 5.23 6.44
C GLY A 119 13.58 4.02 7.37
N ALA A 120 14.37 4.14 8.43
CA ALA A 120 14.62 3.06 9.38
C ALA A 120 13.35 2.56 10.12
N PHE A 121 12.23 3.28 10.05
CA PHE A 121 10.96 2.80 10.60
C PHE A 121 10.42 1.57 9.85
N LEU A 122 10.81 1.40 8.58
CA LEU A 122 10.43 0.27 7.71
C LEU A 122 11.25 -1.01 7.97
N ASP A 123 12.34 -0.93 8.76
CA ASP A 123 13.09 -2.11 9.19
C ASP A 123 12.33 -2.92 10.26
N ARG A 124 11.25 -2.35 10.79
CA ARG A 124 10.43 -2.97 11.84
C ARG A 124 9.22 -3.70 11.23
N LYS A 125 9.23 -5.02 11.28
CA LYS A 125 8.17 -5.92 10.79
C LYS A 125 6.77 -5.45 11.22
N ASN A 126 6.58 -5.15 12.49
CA ASN A 126 5.27 -4.75 13.03
C ASN A 126 4.75 -3.42 12.43
N ILE A 127 5.63 -2.50 12.04
CA ILE A 127 5.23 -1.25 11.40
C ILE A 127 4.76 -1.51 9.98
N VAL A 128 5.52 -2.29 9.19
CA VAL A 128 5.11 -2.67 7.83
C VAL A 128 3.80 -3.45 7.86
N ALA A 129 3.67 -4.44 8.76
CA ALA A 129 2.42 -5.19 8.95
C ALA A 129 1.24 -4.26 9.32
N SER A 130 1.46 -3.23 10.15
CA SER A 130 0.40 -2.27 10.50
C SER A 130 -0.01 -1.40 9.32
N ILE A 131 0.93 -1.01 8.45
CA ILE A 131 0.63 -0.25 7.24
C ILE A 131 -0.18 -1.13 6.27
N VAL A 132 0.23 -2.38 6.05
CA VAL A 132 -0.49 -3.36 5.21
C VAL A 132 -1.90 -3.61 5.76
N ALA A 133 -2.04 -3.84 7.08
CA ALA A 133 -3.33 -4.07 7.71
C ALA A 133 -4.26 -2.85 7.57
N ARG A 134 -3.74 -1.63 7.77
CA ARG A 134 -4.52 -0.40 7.57
C ARG A 134 -4.95 -0.25 6.11
N SER A 135 -4.06 -0.49 5.17
CA SER A 135 -4.38 -0.44 3.74
C SER A 135 -5.48 -1.43 3.37
N ALA A 136 -5.43 -2.65 3.93
CA ALA A 136 -6.49 -3.65 3.75
C ALA A 136 -7.85 -3.21 4.32
N GLN A 137 -7.85 -2.55 5.49
CA GLN A 137 -9.06 -2.01 6.12
C GLN A 137 -9.70 -0.89 5.29
N GLU A 138 -8.88 -0.01 4.71
CA GLU A 138 -9.35 1.18 3.98
C GLU A 138 -9.80 0.88 2.55
N PHE A 139 -9.13 -0.05 1.86
CA PHE A 139 -9.30 -0.24 0.43
C PHE A 139 -9.91 -1.59 0.03
N ALA A 140 -10.07 -2.54 0.95
CA ALA A 140 -10.56 -3.89 0.67
C ALA A 140 -9.91 -4.54 -0.58
N PRO A 141 -8.57 -4.60 -0.66
CA PRO A 141 -7.83 -5.03 -1.83
C PRO A 141 -7.98 -6.53 -2.10
N VAL A 142 -7.70 -6.92 -3.33
CA VAL A 142 -7.55 -8.33 -3.74
C VAL A 142 -6.22 -8.90 -3.26
N ALA A 143 -5.18 -8.07 -3.24
CA ALA A 143 -3.87 -8.40 -2.68
C ALA A 143 -3.12 -7.11 -2.28
N ILE A 144 -2.20 -7.22 -1.31
CA ILE A 144 -1.20 -6.19 -1.02
C ILE A 144 0.16 -6.87 -0.90
N THR A 145 1.11 -6.43 -1.71
CA THR A 145 2.52 -6.83 -1.59
C THR A 145 3.32 -5.74 -0.89
N ALA A 146 4.11 -6.09 0.12
CA ALA A 146 5.10 -5.20 0.74
C ALA A 146 6.51 -5.78 0.52
N ALA A 147 7.33 -5.08 -0.27
CA ALA A 147 8.65 -5.55 -0.68
C ALA A 147 9.61 -4.39 -0.98
N PRO A 148 10.93 -4.61 -1.05
CA PRO A 148 11.87 -3.67 -1.67
C PRO A 148 11.48 -3.35 -3.12
N ASP A 149 11.88 -2.16 -3.60
CA ASP A 149 11.44 -1.62 -4.90
C ASP A 149 11.75 -2.55 -6.10
N ASP A 150 12.89 -3.26 -6.05
CA ASP A 150 13.34 -4.14 -7.13
C ASP A 150 12.85 -5.60 -7.01
N TYR A 151 11.99 -5.90 -6.02
CA TYR A 151 11.49 -7.26 -5.82
C TYR A 151 10.63 -7.78 -6.99
N GLU A 152 9.88 -6.91 -7.66
CA GLU A 152 9.02 -7.27 -8.78
C GLU A 152 9.79 -7.99 -9.91
N ALA A 153 11.06 -7.61 -10.13
CA ALA A 153 11.94 -8.28 -11.09
C ALA A 153 12.49 -9.63 -10.59
N GLN A 154 12.28 -9.97 -9.33
CA GLN A 154 12.80 -11.18 -8.67
C GLN A 154 11.70 -12.16 -8.23
N GLN A 155 10.42 -11.81 -8.36
CA GLN A 155 9.31 -12.69 -8.00
C GLN A 155 9.27 -13.96 -8.88
N ALA A 156 8.71 -15.04 -8.38
CA ALA A 156 8.68 -16.30 -9.11
C ALA A 156 7.70 -16.29 -10.31
N PHE A 157 6.68 -15.44 -10.27
CA PHE A 157 5.64 -15.34 -11.29
C PHE A 157 5.34 -13.87 -11.63
N ASP A 158 5.50 -13.49 -12.87
CA ASP A 158 5.31 -12.12 -13.38
C ASP A 158 3.86 -11.74 -13.64
N ASP A 159 2.95 -12.72 -13.72
CA ASP A 159 1.53 -12.53 -13.98
C ASP A 159 0.65 -12.43 -12.72
N ARG A 160 1.26 -12.37 -11.52
CA ARG A 160 0.60 -12.42 -10.20
C ARG A 160 1.27 -11.51 -9.19
N PRO A 161 0.60 -11.14 -8.07
CA PRO A 161 1.26 -10.45 -6.96
C PRO A 161 2.36 -11.32 -6.35
N GLY A 162 3.56 -10.76 -6.18
CA GLY A 162 4.63 -11.42 -5.44
C GLY A 162 4.42 -11.37 -3.93
N VAL A 163 5.08 -12.27 -3.19
CA VAL A 163 5.00 -12.30 -1.71
C VAL A 163 5.91 -11.24 -1.08
N GLY A 164 7.15 -11.11 -1.57
CA GLY A 164 8.12 -10.20 -0.98
C GLY A 164 8.34 -10.45 0.50
N TRP A 165 8.38 -9.39 1.30
CA TRP A 165 8.41 -9.51 2.76
C TRP A 165 7.06 -9.91 3.32
N MET A 166 5.98 -9.29 2.81
CA MET A 166 4.62 -9.57 3.26
C MET A 166 3.65 -9.54 2.09
N LEU A 167 2.74 -10.51 2.07
CA LEU A 167 1.60 -10.53 1.18
C LEU A 167 0.31 -10.58 2.00
N TYR A 168 -0.60 -9.63 1.79
CA TYR A 168 -1.98 -9.74 2.28
C TYR A 168 -2.87 -10.36 1.21
N LEU A 169 -3.70 -11.32 1.64
CA LEU A 169 -4.81 -11.85 0.86
C LEU A 169 -6.13 -11.79 1.67
N PRO A 170 -7.28 -11.53 1.03
CA PRO A 170 -8.59 -11.49 1.68
C PRO A 170 -9.11 -12.92 1.95
N ALA A 171 -8.28 -13.76 2.53
CA ALA A 171 -8.57 -15.16 2.86
C ALA A 171 -8.08 -15.47 4.28
N GLU A 172 -8.81 -16.32 4.98
CA GLU A 172 -8.39 -16.87 6.27
C GLU A 172 -7.42 -18.03 6.01
N LEU A 173 -6.16 -17.84 6.35
CA LEU A 173 -5.10 -18.82 6.14
C LEU A 173 -4.58 -19.36 7.47
N THR A 174 -4.13 -20.61 7.45
CA THR A 174 -3.57 -21.32 8.61
C THR A 174 -2.16 -21.82 8.33
N ALA A 175 -1.37 -22.04 9.37
CA ALA A 175 -0.02 -22.58 9.25
C ALA A 175 0.02 -24.00 8.61
N GLN A 176 -1.08 -24.76 8.65
CA GLN A 176 -1.15 -26.04 7.95
C GLN A 176 -1.29 -25.87 6.44
N GLN A 177 -1.94 -24.78 6.00
CA GLN A 177 -2.11 -24.46 4.58
C GLN A 177 -0.83 -23.86 3.98
N ILE A 178 -0.16 -23.00 4.74
CA ILE A 178 1.06 -22.29 4.29
C ILE A 178 2.18 -22.55 5.31
N PRO A 179 2.73 -23.75 5.38
CA PRO A 179 3.82 -24.10 6.33
C PRO A 179 5.13 -23.40 6.01
N GLU A 180 5.30 -22.86 4.81
CA GLU A 180 6.44 -22.07 4.36
C GLU A 180 6.46 -20.66 4.98
N ALA A 181 5.30 -20.11 5.37
CA ALA A 181 5.20 -18.80 6.00
C ALA A 181 5.85 -18.80 7.39
N ARG A 182 6.61 -17.75 7.70
CA ARG A 182 7.22 -17.57 9.03
C ARG A 182 6.21 -17.09 10.05
N GLU A 183 5.27 -16.25 9.62
CA GLU A 183 4.17 -15.79 10.46
C GLU A 183 2.91 -15.55 9.61
N LEU A 184 1.74 -15.75 10.20
CA LEU A 184 0.44 -15.43 9.61
C LEU A 184 -0.28 -14.46 10.54
N ILE A 185 -0.45 -13.21 10.11
CA ILE A 185 -1.07 -12.15 10.92
C ILE A 185 -2.52 -11.96 10.45
N PRO A 186 -3.53 -12.22 11.30
CA PRO A 186 -4.91 -11.96 10.95
C PRO A 186 -5.19 -10.46 10.85
N VAL A 187 -5.83 -10.04 9.76
CA VAL A 187 -6.33 -8.67 9.61
C VAL A 187 -7.83 -8.66 9.93
N VAL A 188 -8.21 -7.76 10.84
CA VAL A 188 -9.61 -7.56 11.25
C VAL A 188 -10.10 -6.18 10.83
N SER A 189 -11.42 -6.02 10.71
CA SER A 189 -12.06 -4.72 10.49
C SER A 189 -11.73 -3.73 11.62
N ALA A 190 -11.87 -2.43 11.36
CA ALA A 190 -11.51 -1.37 12.31
C ALA A 190 -12.30 -1.48 13.64
N ASP A 191 -13.51 -2.04 13.60
CA ASP A 191 -14.33 -2.34 14.78
C ASP A 191 -13.97 -3.68 15.47
N GLY A 192 -13.02 -4.43 14.89
CA GLY A 192 -12.59 -5.75 15.40
C GLY A 192 -13.59 -6.89 15.21
N GLY A 193 -14.76 -6.61 14.60
CA GLY A 193 -15.86 -7.57 14.53
C GLY A 193 -15.75 -8.61 13.41
N ARG A 194 -14.97 -8.37 12.36
CA ARG A 194 -14.86 -9.25 11.20
C ARG A 194 -13.41 -9.45 10.77
N ARG A 195 -13.06 -10.70 10.45
CA ARG A 195 -11.78 -11.00 9.80
C ARG A 195 -11.86 -10.59 8.33
N LEU A 196 -10.88 -9.82 7.87
CA LEU A 196 -10.78 -9.34 6.49
C LEU A 196 -9.87 -10.22 5.65
N GLY A 197 -8.86 -10.84 6.27
CA GLY A 197 -7.89 -11.66 5.58
C GLY A 197 -6.68 -12.00 6.45
N THR A 198 -5.58 -12.31 5.79
CA THR A 198 -4.32 -12.70 6.44
C THR A 198 -3.14 -12.04 5.77
N ILE A 199 -2.21 -11.50 6.55
CA ILE A 199 -0.87 -11.12 6.08
C ILE A 199 0.05 -12.33 6.25
N ILE A 200 0.67 -12.74 5.18
CA ILE A 200 1.65 -13.82 5.11
C ILE A 200 3.04 -13.18 5.19
N VAL A 201 3.84 -13.56 6.16
CA VAL A 201 5.20 -13.02 6.37
C VAL A 201 6.21 -14.07 5.92
N SER A 202 7.12 -13.71 5.02
CA SER A 202 8.16 -14.60 4.49
C SER A 202 9.38 -14.66 5.38
N ILE A 203 9.76 -13.54 6.02
CA ILE A 203 10.94 -13.40 6.91
C ILE A 203 10.50 -12.71 8.20
N GLU A 204 10.83 -13.31 9.35
CA GLU A 204 10.38 -12.82 10.66
C GLU A 204 11.42 -12.00 11.40
N ASP A 205 12.68 -12.45 11.40
CA ASP A 205 13.72 -12.01 12.34
C ASP A 205 14.47 -10.75 11.86
N GLU A 206 14.42 -10.43 10.57
CA GLU A 206 15.13 -9.31 9.96
C GLU A 206 14.33 -8.70 8.78
N PRO A 207 14.68 -7.48 8.31
CA PRO A 207 14.08 -6.91 7.11
C PRO A 207 14.38 -7.77 5.88
N PHE A 208 13.39 -7.93 5.01
CA PHE A 208 13.55 -8.64 3.76
C PHE A 208 14.54 -7.91 2.84
N SER A 209 15.48 -8.66 2.25
CA SER A 209 16.45 -8.15 1.29
C SER A 209 16.46 -9.00 0.02
N ILE A 210 16.44 -8.36 -1.14
CA ILE A 210 16.61 -9.03 -2.44
C ILE A 210 18.03 -9.50 -2.69
N ASP A 211 19.01 -8.97 -1.95
CA ASP A 211 20.42 -9.43 -2.01
C ASP A 211 20.65 -10.70 -1.20
N ASN A 212 19.68 -11.16 -0.42
CA ASN A 212 19.73 -12.40 0.34
C ASN A 212 18.94 -13.49 -0.38
N GLU A 213 19.65 -14.45 -0.99
CA GLU A 213 19.05 -15.56 -1.73
C GLU A 213 18.07 -16.40 -0.86
N ALA A 214 18.36 -16.56 0.44
CA ALA A 214 17.45 -17.29 1.33
C ALA A 214 16.10 -16.56 1.54
N HIS A 215 16.08 -15.22 1.47
CA HIS A 215 14.85 -14.45 1.52
C HIS A 215 14.02 -14.61 0.25
N LEU A 216 14.68 -14.59 -0.92
CA LEU A 216 14.02 -14.86 -2.20
C LEU A 216 13.42 -16.25 -2.24
N VAL A 217 14.18 -17.28 -1.84
CA VAL A 217 13.69 -18.67 -1.78
C VAL A 217 12.48 -18.78 -0.87
N ALA A 218 12.51 -18.17 0.33
CA ALA A 218 11.38 -18.19 1.25
C ALA A 218 10.10 -17.54 0.66
N ALA A 219 10.25 -16.43 -0.05
CA ALA A 219 9.13 -15.78 -0.73
C ALA A 219 8.59 -16.64 -1.89
N HIS A 220 9.46 -17.19 -2.72
CA HIS A 220 9.09 -18.05 -3.86
C HIS A 220 8.39 -19.34 -3.41
N ASP A 221 8.85 -19.98 -2.33
CA ASP A 221 8.21 -21.18 -1.79
C ASP A 221 6.76 -20.92 -1.39
N ILE A 222 6.49 -19.74 -0.80
CA ILE A 222 5.15 -19.29 -0.46
C ILE A 222 4.33 -19.00 -1.74
N GLU A 223 4.91 -18.34 -2.76
CA GLU A 223 4.24 -18.09 -4.04
C GLU A 223 3.81 -19.39 -4.72
N VAL A 224 4.71 -20.37 -4.79
CA VAL A 224 4.43 -21.71 -5.34
C VAL A 224 3.32 -22.40 -4.55
N ARG A 225 3.36 -22.32 -3.22
CA ARG A 225 2.31 -22.88 -2.35
C ARG A 225 0.95 -22.25 -2.63
N LEU A 226 0.87 -20.93 -2.66
CA LEU A 226 -0.37 -20.20 -2.90
C LEU A 226 -0.98 -20.53 -4.27
N ILE A 227 -0.16 -20.67 -5.31
CA ILE A 227 -0.60 -21.11 -6.64
C ILE A 227 -1.14 -22.52 -6.60
N SER A 228 -0.46 -23.45 -5.92
CA SER A 228 -0.93 -24.85 -5.82
C SER A 228 -2.29 -24.97 -5.15
N MET A 229 -2.71 -23.95 -4.39
CA MET A 229 -3.99 -23.86 -3.70
C MET A 229 -5.01 -22.95 -4.42
N ASP A 230 -4.66 -22.39 -5.58
CA ASP A 230 -5.48 -21.42 -6.33
C ASP A 230 -5.85 -20.17 -5.50
N LEU A 231 -4.93 -19.70 -4.66
CA LEU A 231 -5.13 -18.55 -3.76
C LEU A 231 -4.42 -17.28 -4.25
N LEU A 232 -3.45 -17.37 -5.16
CA LEU A 232 -2.74 -16.22 -5.70
C LEU A 232 -3.39 -15.77 -7.02
N PRO A 233 -4.11 -14.65 -7.04
CA PRO A 233 -4.87 -14.22 -8.21
C PRO A 233 -3.93 -13.85 -9.37
N ARG A 234 -4.39 -14.03 -10.61
CA ARG A 234 -3.68 -13.50 -11.77
C ARG A 234 -4.15 -12.06 -12.04
N PHE A 235 -3.23 -11.21 -12.49
CA PHE A 235 -3.57 -9.82 -12.83
C PHE A 235 -4.68 -9.71 -13.88
N ILE A 236 -4.73 -10.66 -14.81
CA ILE A 236 -5.75 -10.69 -15.88
C ILE A 236 -7.16 -11.05 -15.35
N ASP A 237 -7.27 -11.64 -14.17
CA ASP A 237 -8.54 -12.10 -13.58
C ASP A 237 -9.10 -11.11 -12.53
N ILE A 238 -8.40 -9.97 -12.27
CA ILE A 238 -8.76 -8.92 -11.34
C ILE A 238 -9.45 -7.78 -12.10
#